data_128e57b3b57625ed47107f667d01ef68
#
_entry.id   128e57b3b57625ed47107f667d01ef68
#
_cell.length_a   1.000
_cell.length_b   1.000
_cell.length_c   1.000
_cell.angle_alpha   90.00
_cell.angle_beta   90.00
_cell.angle_gamma   90.00
#
_symmetry.space_group_name_H-M   'P 1'
#
loop_
_entity.id
_entity.type
_entity.pdbx_description
1 polymer ?
#
loop_
_entity_poly.entity_id
_entity_poly.type
_entity_poly.pdbx_seq_one_letter_code
_entity_poly.pdbx_strand_id
1 'polypeptide(L)'
;MKYIIALLCLYFVTSALPDGVYELELDQEVDYSLLPDDDKMIGFPWKDFKIPSSEKVTKVMVFISTTKNYLGKWTGAFGSSTTVAPSYWTMTDDMNIAFTTKTGSCTWELDPADSKIIQMNYGGELKWGVWWIDCNDFTIDKIAVFTDKYEGGYEDEDSGKGKGKAEKVSDGVYKATIGDTYVYKELGTDKMLPINWSLFTIPKGETITKIEVEISTDAAKLGKWQGAFGSSTGIEPDYWIMTDDMEQALDGTKDTVVWEVSKDEAKAMQTQTDGQLKFGVWWIDCGTFTIETCTITTDAA
;
A
#
# COMPACT_ATOMS: atom_id res chain seq x y z
N MET A 1 -45.41 -12.32 31.63
CA MET A 1 -44.65 -11.38 30.81
C MET A 1 -43.73 -12.18 29.88
N LYS A 2 -44.06 -12.27 28.58
CA LYS A 2 -43.27 -13.01 27.61
C LYS A 2 -42.33 -12.00 26.98
N TYR A 3 -41.01 -12.17 27.16
CA TYR A 3 -39.98 -11.38 26.46
C TYR A 3 -39.80 -11.94 25.05
N ILE A 4 -40.13 -11.17 24.04
CA ILE A 4 -39.80 -11.44 22.64
C ILE A 4 -38.36 -10.90 22.45
N ILE A 5 -37.41 -11.84 22.32
CA ILE A 5 -36.05 -11.50 21.89
C ILE A 5 -36.12 -11.38 20.37
N ALA A 6 -36.09 -10.14 19.87
CA ALA A 6 -35.90 -9.88 18.44
C ALA A 6 -34.44 -10.17 18.07
N LEU A 7 -34.23 -11.28 17.37
CA LEU A 7 -32.95 -11.64 16.78
C LEU A 7 -32.71 -10.70 15.60
N LEU A 8 -31.87 -9.69 15.79
CA LEU A 8 -31.43 -8.80 14.73
C LEU A 8 -30.40 -9.57 13.88
N CYS A 9 -30.85 -10.18 12.78
CA CYS A 9 -29.93 -10.70 11.77
C CYS A 9 -29.27 -9.51 11.09
N LEU A 10 -28.04 -9.19 11.49
CA LEU A 10 -27.16 -8.33 10.70
C LEU A 10 -26.77 -9.12 9.44
N TYR A 11 -27.38 -8.79 8.32
CA TYR A 11 -26.87 -9.21 7.01
C TYR A 11 -25.60 -8.39 6.75
N PHE A 12 -24.45 -9.00 6.94
CA PHE A 12 -23.23 -8.53 6.31
C PHE A 12 -23.39 -8.79 4.81
N VAL A 13 -23.58 -7.73 4.04
CA VAL A 13 -23.42 -7.79 2.59
C VAL A 13 -21.92 -7.84 2.36
N THR A 14 -21.36 -9.05 2.26
CA THR A 14 -20.02 -9.21 1.68
C THR A 14 -20.17 -8.84 0.22
N SER A 15 -19.55 -7.74 -0.21
CA SER A 15 -19.42 -7.43 -1.62
C SER A 15 -18.72 -8.62 -2.30
N ALA A 16 -19.24 -9.08 -3.42
CA ALA A 16 -18.56 -10.12 -4.18
C ALA A 16 -17.21 -9.56 -4.65
N LEU A 17 -16.16 -10.37 -4.51
CA LEU A 17 -14.83 -9.99 -5.01
C LEU A 17 -14.92 -9.67 -6.51
N PRO A 18 -14.14 -8.70 -7.00
CA PRO A 18 -14.04 -8.44 -8.44
C PRO A 18 -13.56 -9.67 -9.21
N ASP A 19 -13.97 -9.79 -10.46
CA ASP A 19 -13.47 -10.85 -11.33
C ASP A 19 -11.95 -10.84 -11.39
N GLY A 20 -11.33 -12.01 -11.34
CA GLY A 20 -9.88 -12.17 -11.32
C GLY A 20 -9.20 -11.88 -9.99
N VAL A 21 -9.94 -11.75 -8.89
CA VAL A 21 -9.41 -11.63 -7.53
C VAL A 21 -9.79 -12.86 -6.72
N TYR A 22 -8.80 -13.45 -6.07
CA TYR A 22 -8.94 -14.63 -5.23
C TYR A 22 -8.30 -14.36 -3.86
N GLU A 23 -9.08 -14.45 -2.80
CA GLU A 23 -8.59 -14.22 -1.45
C GLU A 23 -8.52 -15.51 -0.63
N LEU A 24 -7.55 -15.52 0.27
CA LEU A 24 -7.41 -16.51 1.33
C LEU A 24 -7.33 -15.76 2.66
N GLU A 25 -8.44 -15.78 3.42
CA GLU A 25 -8.49 -15.26 4.79
C GLU A 25 -7.73 -16.19 5.71
N LEU A 26 -6.86 -15.67 6.56
CA LEU A 26 -5.93 -16.49 7.36
C LEU A 26 -6.00 -16.22 8.85
N ASP A 27 -5.99 -14.97 9.30
CA ASP A 27 -5.88 -14.56 10.71
C ASP A 27 -4.74 -15.33 11.43
N GLN A 28 -3.63 -15.56 10.72
CA GLN A 28 -2.53 -16.38 11.22
C GLN A 28 -1.55 -15.54 12.03
N GLU A 29 -1.54 -15.75 13.35
CA GLU A 29 -0.52 -15.15 14.23
C GLU A 29 0.87 -15.76 13.97
N VAL A 30 1.88 -14.90 13.85
CA VAL A 30 3.27 -15.26 13.62
C VAL A 30 4.17 -14.57 14.64
N ASP A 31 4.96 -15.37 15.35
CA ASP A 31 6.11 -14.87 16.12
C ASP A 31 7.37 -15.06 15.26
N TYR A 32 7.96 -13.95 14.82
CA TYR A 32 9.16 -13.96 13.96
C TYR A 32 10.32 -14.72 14.60
N SER A 33 10.45 -14.68 15.93
CA SER A 33 11.53 -15.36 16.64
C SER A 33 11.42 -16.89 16.59
N LEU A 34 10.24 -17.42 16.26
CA LEU A 34 9.98 -18.86 16.14
C LEU A 34 10.09 -19.37 14.69
N LEU A 35 10.27 -18.49 13.72
CA LEU A 35 10.52 -18.91 12.34
C LEU A 35 11.88 -19.59 12.24
N PRO A 36 12.01 -20.70 11.46
CA PRO A 36 13.27 -21.39 11.28
C PRO A 36 14.38 -20.45 10.77
N ASP A 37 15.58 -20.52 11.35
CA ASP A 37 16.68 -19.62 10.97
C ASP A 37 17.20 -19.86 9.54
N ASP A 38 17.05 -21.08 9.01
CA ASP A 38 17.51 -21.50 7.70
C ASP A 38 16.47 -21.36 6.59
N ASP A 39 15.20 -21.18 6.94
CA ASP A 39 14.11 -20.95 5.99
C ASP A 39 12.98 -20.13 6.64
N LYS A 40 13.10 -18.81 6.56
CA LYS A 40 12.07 -17.89 7.06
C LYS A 40 10.96 -17.63 6.04
N MET A 41 10.62 -18.63 5.22
CA MET A 41 9.56 -18.54 4.22
C MET A 41 8.29 -19.27 4.70
N ILE A 42 7.20 -18.54 4.73
CA ILE A 42 5.87 -19.07 5.06
C ILE A 42 5.21 -19.51 3.75
N GLY A 43 4.71 -20.75 3.70
CA GLY A 43 4.15 -21.35 2.48
C GLY A 43 2.63 -21.39 2.49
N PHE A 44 2.02 -21.09 1.35
CA PHE A 44 0.58 -21.13 1.13
C PHE A 44 0.27 -21.92 -0.14
N PRO A 45 -0.46 -23.05 -0.04
CA PRO A 45 -0.73 -23.87 -1.22
C PRO A 45 -1.54 -23.12 -2.27
N TRP A 46 -1.08 -23.08 -3.51
CA TRP A 46 -1.80 -22.40 -4.61
C TRP A 46 -3.22 -22.92 -4.81
N LYS A 47 -3.45 -24.22 -4.57
CA LYS A 47 -4.77 -24.85 -4.68
C LYS A 47 -5.86 -24.23 -3.78
N ASP A 48 -5.45 -23.60 -2.67
CA ASP A 48 -6.39 -23.03 -1.71
C ASP A 48 -7.04 -21.73 -2.24
N PHE A 49 -6.37 -21.04 -3.17
CA PHE A 49 -6.92 -19.88 -3.87
C PHE A 49 -7.97 -20.22 -4.93
N LYS A 50 -8.08 -21.50 -5.36
CA LYS A 50 -9.05 -21.99 -6.36
C LYS A 50 -9.01 -21.24 -7.70
N ILE A 51 -7.83 -20.77 -8.11
CA ILE A 51 -7.64 -20.03 -9.36
C ILE A 51 -7.94 -20.94 -10.55
N PRO A 52 -8.76 -20.51 -11.52
CA PRO A 52 -9.00 -21.28 -12.75
C PRO A 52 -7.70 -21.48 -13.54
N SER A 53 -7.49 -22.67 -14.09
CA SER A 53 -6.28 -22.98 -14.86
C SER A 53 -6.12 -22.14 -16.15
N SER A 54 -7.20 -21.49 -16.60
CA SER A 54 -7.18 -20.59 -17.75
C SER A 54 -6.69 -19.18 -17.41
N GLU A 55 -6.56 -18.84 -16.13
CA GLU A 55 -6.16 -17.51 -15.67
C GLU A 55 -4.69 -17.50 -15.24
N LYS A 56 -4.04 -16.36 -15.43
CA LYS A 56 -2.63 -16.16 -15.10
C LYS A 56 -2.53 -15.21 -13.92
N VAL A 57 -1.81 -15.61 -12.89
CA VAL A 57 -1.50 -14.71 -11.75
C VAL A 57 -0.63 -13.56 -12.25
N THR A 58 -1.05 -12.33 -11.97
CA THR A 58 -0.34 -11.12 -12.34
C THR A 58 0.17 -10.35 -11.13
N LYS A 59 -0.48 -10.55 -9.96
CA LYS A 59 -0.09 -9.88 -8.73
C LYS A 59 -0.48 -10.71 -7.52
N VAL A 60 0.33 -10.64 -6.46
CA VAL A 60 0.04 -11.20 -5.15
C VAL A 60 0.23 -10.13 -4.09
N MET A 61 -0.68 -10.06 -3.13
CA MET A 61 -0.59 -9.18 -1.97
C MET A 61 -0.75 -9.99 -0.69
N VAL A 62 0.16 -9.81 0.26
CA VAL A 62 0.08 -10.37 1.62
C VAL A 62 -0.23 -9.23 2.57
N PHE A 63 -1.36 -9.29 3.25
CA PHE A 63 -1.81 -8.30 4.23
C PHE A 63 -1.42 -8.75 5.62
N ILE A 64 -0.83 -7.83 6.36
CA ILE A 64 -0.33 -8.09 7.70
C ILE A 64 -0.75 -7.00 8.68
N SER A 65 -0.96 -7.38 9.92
CA SER A 65 -1.25 -6.48 11.02
C SER A 65 -0.44 -6.80 12.27
N THR A 66 -0.42 -5.89 13.23
CA THR A 66 0.19 -6.11 14.54
C THR A 66 -0.60 -5.42 15.65
N THR A 67 -0.52 -5.98 16.85
CA THR A 67 -1.02 -5.34 18.08
C THR A 67 -0.07 -4.30 18.65
N LYS A 68 1.17 -4.21 18.12
CA LYS A 68 2.16 -3.19 18.50
C LYS A 68 1.76 -1.81 17.92
N ASN A 69 2.54 -0.80 18.15
CA ASN A 69 2.25 0.56 17.67
C ASN A 69 2.31 0.67 16.15
N TYR A 70 3.21 -0.07 15.49
CA TYR A 70 3.40 -0.13 14.04
C TYR A 70 4.12 -1.44 13.66
N LEU A 71 4.03 -1.83 12.39
CA LEU A 71 4.74 -3.01 11.86
C LEU A 71 6.26 -2.77 11.77
N GLY A 72 6.68 -1.55 11.45
CA GLY A 72 8.08 -1.18 11.25
C GLY A 72 8.65 -1.65 9.92
N LYS A 73 9.96 -1.90 9.87
CA LYS A 73 10.61 -2.36 8.65
C LYS A 73 10.36 -3.86 8.46
N TRP A 74 9.93 -4.23 7.25
CA TRP A 74 9.97 -5.60 6.77
C TRP A 74 11.04 -5.73 5.70
N THR A 75 11.79 -6.84 5.75
CA THR A 75 12.71 -7.27 4.69
C THR A 75 12.38 -8.71 4.38
N GLY A 76 12.23 -9.05 3.11
CA GLY A 76 11.87 -10.40 2.69
C GLY A 76 11.76 -10.53 1.18
N ALA A 77 11.15 -11.59 0.74
CA ALA A 77 10.95 -11.87 -0.68
C ALA A 77 9.65 -12.64 -0.90
N PHE A 78 9.18 -12.66 -2.13
CA PHE A 78 8.18 -13.61 -2.58
C PHE A 78 8.82 -14.71 -3.41
N GLY A 79 8.21 -15.88 -3.38
CA GLY A 79 8.61 -16.97 -4.22
C GLY A 79 7.45 -17.90 -4.55
N SER A 80 7.67 -18.76 -5.50
CA SER A 80 6.76 -19.87 -5.80
C SER A 80 7.55 -21.12 -6.06
N SER A 81 7.17 -22.20 -5.42
CA SER A 81 7.76 -23.51 -5.64
C SER A 81 6.73 -24.48 -6.18
N THR A 82 7.19 -25.41 -6.98
CA THR A 82 6.36 -26.49 -7.49
C THR A 82 6.85 -27.83 -6.96
N THR A 83 5.91 -28.71 -6.64
CA THR A 83 6.23 -30.07 -6.21
C THR A 83 6.32 -31.06 -7.37
N VAL A 84 6.05 -30.63 -8.60
CA VAL A 84 6.01 -31.48 -9.81
C VAL A 84 7.32 -31.36 -10.57
N ALA A 85 7.91 -32.48 -10.96
CA ALA A 85 9.15 -32.50 -11.74
C ALA A 85 8.88 -32.10 -13.22
N PRO A 86 9.74 -31.28 -13.87
CA PRO A 86 10.86 -30.60 -13.23
C PRO A 86 10.39 -29.56 -12.21
N SER A 87 11.07 -29.48 -11.07
CA SER A 87 10.76 -28.50 -10.04
C SER A 87 11.01 -27.09 -10.59
N TYR A 88 9.99 -26.29 -10.61
CA TYR A 88 10.08 -24.86 -10.96
C TYR A 88 10.15 -24.06 -9.67
N TRP A 89 11.08 -23.14 -9.64
CA TRP A 89 11.25 -22.19 -8.57
C TRP A 89 11.40 -20.79 -9.17
N THR A 90 10.65 -19.84 -8.64
CA THR A 90 10.88 -18.43 -8.92
C THR A 90 10.83 -17.66 -7.61
N MET A 91 11.61 -16.60 -7.51
CA MET A 91 11.66 -15.75 -6.33
C MET A 91 12.07 -14.34 -6.74
N THR A 92 11.49 -13.34 -6.07
CA THR A 92 11.92 -11.96 -6.23
C THR A 92 13.31 -11.75 -5.62
N ASP A 93 13.97 -10.66 -5.98
CA ASP A 93 15.05 -10.12 -5.18
C ASP A 93 14.54 -9.71 -3.79
N ASP A 94 15.47 -9.44 -2.85
CA ASP A 94 15.14 -8.99 -1.51
C ASP A 94 14.43 -7.63 -1.56
N MET A 95 13.27 -7.59 -0.94
CA MET A 95 12.41 -6.41 -0.84
C MET A 95 12.56 -5.77 0.53
N ASN A 96 12.40 -4.46 0.60
CA ASN A 96 12.38 -3.70 1.84
C ASN A 96 11.18 -2.76 1.85
N ILE A 97 10.33 -2.88 2.86
CA ILE A 97 9.16 -2.02 3.06
C ILE A 97 9.20 -1.46 4.47
N ALA A 98 8.99 -0.15 4.62
CA ALA A 98 8.84 0.48 5.92
C ALA A 98 7.35 0.79 6.15
N PHE A 99 6.76 0.16 7.16
CA PHE A 99 5.39 0.39 7.58
C PHE A 99 5.38 1.35 8.78
N THR A 100 4.59 2.39 8.67
CA THR A 100 4.40 3.37 9.75
C THR A 100 3.09 3.17 10.51
N THR A 101 2.31 2.16 10.09
CA THR A 101 0.98 1.82 10.60
C THR A 101 0.97 0.43 11.22
N LYS A 102 -0.13 0.09 11.91
CA LYS A 102 -0.34 -1.25 12.48
C LYS A 102 -0.70 -2.30 11.44
N THR A 103 -1.12 -1.86 10.27
CA THR A 103 -1.50 -2.71 9.14
C THR A 103 -0.66 -2.35 7.94
N GLY A 104 -0.48 -3.28 7.01
CA GLY A 104 0.24 -3.03 5.77
C GLY A 104 0.14 -4.20 4.81
N SER A 105 0.62 -4.00 3.60
CA SER A 105 0.67 -5.08 2.61
C SER A 105 2.02 -5.14 1.91
N CYS A 106 2.47 -6.37 1.64
CA CYS A 106 3.62 -6.67 0.78
C CYS A 106 3.09 -7.10 -0.57
N THR A 107 3.61 -6.55 -1.66
CA THR A 107 3.10 -6.81 -3.02
C THR A 107 4.18 -7.39 -3.90
N TRP A 108 3.85 -8.42 -4.65
CA TRP A 108 4.62 -8.98 -5.75
C TRP A 108 3.86 -8.76 -7.06
N GLU A 109 4.36 -7.87 -7.90
CA GLU A 109 3.92 -7.76 -9.30
C GLU A 109 4.70 -8.78 -10.13
N LEU A 110 3.99 -9.68 -10.80
CA LEU A 110 4.62 -10.76 -11.53
C LEU A 110 4.91 -10.37 -12.97
N ASP A 111 6.11 -10.64 -13.41
CA ASP A 111 6.40 -10.59 -14.82
C ASP A 111 5.75 -11.77 -15.59
N PRO A 112 5.68 -11.73 -16.94
CA PRO A 112 5.08 -12.81 -17.73
C PRO A 112 5.79 -14.15 -17.60
N ALA A 113 7.08 -14.19 -17.26
CA ALA A 113 7.84 -15.43 -17.08
C ALA A 113 7.48 -16.09 -15.75
N ASP A 114 7.47 -15.33 -14.65
CA ASP A 114 7.04 -15.80 -13.33
C ASP A 114 5.58 -16.24 -13.35
N SER A 115 4.71 -15.43 -13.92
CA SER A 115 3.30 -15.73 -14.11
C SER A 115 3.08 -17.09 -14.81
N LYS A 116 3.90 -17.37 -15.84
CA LYS A 116 3.86 -18.64 -16.57
C LYS A 116 4.34 -19.81 -15.71
N ILE A 117 5.40 -19.63 -14.91
CA ILE A 117 5.92 -20.66 -14.00
C ILE A 117 4.83 -21.02 -12.99
N ILE A 118 4.17 -20.04 -12.38
CA ILE A 118 3.10 -20.27 -11.42
C ILE A 118 1.92 -20.98 -12.06
N GLN A 119 1.47 -20.53 -13.24
CA GLN A 119 0.34 -21.14 -13.96
C GLN A 119 0.58 -22.61 -14.31
N MET A 120 1.81 -22.97 -14.66
CA MET A 120 2.16 -24.37 -14.96
C MET A 120 1.99 -25.28 -13.74
N ASN A 121 1.80 -24.70 -12.55
CA ASN A 121 1.93 -25.48 -11.35
C ASN A 121 1.18 -24.98 -10.12
N TYR A 122 -0.13 -24.89 -10.23
CA TYR A 122 -0.99 -24.70 -9.07
C TYR A 122 -0.97 -25.87 -8.05
N GLY A 123 -0.12 -26.88 -8.25
CA GLY A 123 0.16 -27.93 -7.27
C GLY A 123 1.25 -27.58 -6.26
N GLY A 124 1.91 -26.42 -6.42
CA GLY A 124 2.94 -25.94 -5.51
C GLY A 124 2.44 -24.96 -4.48
N GLU A 125 3.34 -24.13 -3.98
CA GLU A 125 3.07 -23.17 -2.92
C GLU A 125 3.55 -21.78 -3.32
N LEU A 126 2.76 -20.75 -2.97
CA LEU A 126 3.25 -19.41 -2.78
C LEU A 126 4.13 -19.40 -1.54
N LYS A 127 5.28 -18.75 -1.62
CA LYS A 127 6.19 -18.55 -0.49
C LYS A 127 6.33 -17.05 -0.22
N TRP A 128 6.21 -16.68 1.05
CA TRP A 128 6.45 -15.32 1.52
C TRP A 128 7.53 -15.34 2.59
N GLY A 129 8.65 -14.71 2.29
CA GLY A 129 9.83 -14.66 3.16
C GLY A 129 9.78 -13.47 4.11
N VAL A 130 10.21 -13.70 5.35
CA VAL A 130 10.34 -12.66 6.38
C VAL A 130 11.75 -12.73 6.95
N TRP A 131 12.70 -12.06 6.28
CA TRP A 131 14.09 -12.02 6.75
C TRP A 131 14.25 -11.15 7.99
N TRP A 132 13.40 -10.13 8.07
CA TRP A 132 13.32 -9.20 9.20
C TRP A 132 11.95 -8.55 9.29
N ILE A 133 11.47 -8.31 10.51
CA ILE A 133 10.33 -7.45 10.81
C ILE A 133 10.50 -6.82 12.21
N ASP A 134 10.31 -5.49 12.32
CA ASP A 134 10.59 -4.77 13.57
C ASP A 134 9.60 -5.11 14.68
N CYS A 135 8.33 -5.36 14.37
CA CYS A 135 7.32 -5.63 15.38
C CYS A 135 7.45 -7.02 16.05
N ASN A 136 8.22 -7.94 15.50
CA ASN A 136 8.40 -9.33 15.91
C ASN A 136 7.10 -10.17 15.85
N ASP A 137 6.01 -9.71 16.51
CA ASP A 137 4.73 -10.40 16.53
C ASP A 137 3.79 -9.70 15.52
N PHE A 138 3.28 -10.45 14.58
CA PHE A 138 2.34 -9.94 13.57
C PHE A 138 1.32 -11.01 13.20
N THR A 139 0.24 -10.59 12.56
CA THR A 139 -0.78 -11.47 12.00
C THR A 139 -0.71 -11.37 10.48
N ILE A 140 -0.76 -12.49 9.79
CA ILE A 140 -1.07 -12.53 8.36
C ILE A 140 -2.59 -12.57 8.28
N ASP A 141 -3.19 -11.44 7.93
CA ASP A 141 -4.64 -11.28 7.92
C ASP A 141 -5.23 -12.04 6.73
N LYS A 142 -4.72 -11.76 5.54
CA LYS A 142 -5.16 -12.40 4.30
C LYS A 142 -4.11 -12.33 3.20
N ILE A 143 -4.34 -13.10 2.15
CA ILE A 143 -3.60 -13.01 0.89
C ILE A 143 -4.59 -12.81 -0.25
N ALA A 144 -4.35 -11.81 -1.10
CA ALA A 144 -5.08 -11.59 -2.34
C ALA A 144 -4.20 -11.92 -3.55
N VAL A 145 -4.75 -12.68 -4.47
CA VAL A 145 -4.12 -13.04 -5.73
C VAL A 145 -4.95 -12.45 -6.87
N PHE A 146 -4.29 -11.77 -7.79
CA PHE A 146 -4.91 -11.13 -8.95
C PHE A 146 -4.47 -11.85 -10.20
N THR A 147 -5.38 -11.97 -11.14
CA THR A 147 -5.12 -12.62 -12.43
C THR A 147 -5.29 -11.66 -13.60
N ASP A 148 -4.98 -12.14 -14.79
CA ASP A 148 -5.18 -11.42 -16.06
C ASP A 148 -6.66 -11.10 -16.38
N LYS A 149 -7.61 -11.52 -15.53
CA LYS A 149 -9.03 -11.14 -15.59
C LYS A 149 -9.36 -9.92 -14.74
N TYR A 150 -8.46 -9.51 -13.85
CA TYR A 150 -8.70 -8.39 -12.98
C TYR A 150 -8.61 -7.06 -13.74
N GLU A 151 -9.73 -6.33 -13.81
CA GLU A 151 -9.85 -5.03 -14.48
C GLU A 151 -9.88 -3.84 -13.51
N GLY A 152 -9.73 -4.09 -12.20
CA GLY A 152 -9.75 -3.05 -11.15
C GLY A 152 -10.95 -3.19 -10.20
N GLY A 153 -11.00 -2.32 -9.18
CA GLY A 153 -12.11 -2.29 -8.21
C GLY A 153 -11.92 -3.16 -6.98
N TYR A 154 -10.71 -3.69 -6.75
CA TYR A 154 -10.39 -4.32 -5.48
C TYR A 154 -10.10 -3.24 -4.44
N GLU A 155 -10.97 -3.15 -3.46
CA GLU A 155 -10.78 -2.31 -2.28
C GLU A 155 -10.34 -3.20 -1.13
N ASP A 156 -9.18 -2.92 -0.58
CA ASP A 156 -8.75 -3.56 0.65
C ASP A 156 -9.48 -2.93 1.84
N GLU A 157 -10.50 -3.61 2.35
CA GLU A 157 -11.25 -3.15 3.52
C GLU A 157 -10.40 -3.08 4.79
N ASP A 158 -9.22 -3.75 4.80
CA ASP A 158 -8.36 -3.89 5.99
C ASP A 158 -7.09 -3.02 5.97
N SER A 159 -6.75 -2.37 4.83
CA SER A 159 -5.69 -1.37 4.80
C SER A 159 -6.16 -0.09 5.50
N GLY A 160 -6.27 -0.12 6.82
CA GLY A 160 -6.64 0.97 7.73
C GLY A 160 -7.53 2.02 7.07
N LYS A 161 -8.83 1.97 7.30
CA LYS A 161 -9.88 2.91 6.85
C LYS A 161 -9.33 4.16 6.18
N GLY A 162 -9.39 4.26 4.85
CA GLY A 162 -9.23 5.54 4.20
C GLY A 162 -8.56 5.61 2.84
N LYS A 163 -7.96 4.54 2.30
CA LYS A 163 -7.29 4.63 0.99
C LYS A 163 -8.20 4.17 -0.15
N GLY A 164 -9.30 4.88 -0.37
CA GLY A 164 -10.08 4.77 -1.60
C GLY A 164 -9.28 5.32 -2.80
N LYS A 165 -9.48 4.76 -4.01
CA LYS A 165 -9.00 5.41 -5.23
C LYS A 165 -9.41 6.86 -5.24
N ALA A 166 -8.54 7.73 -5.74
CA ALA A 166 -8.83 9.15 -5.86
C ALA A 166 -10.12 9.36 -6.67
N GLU A 167 -11.02 10.14 -6.10
CA GLU A 167 -12.21 10.58 -6.81
C GLU A 167 -11.85 11.73 -7.77
N LYS A 168 -12.38 11.70 -8.98
CA LYS A 168 -12.34 12.86 -9.87
C LYS A 168 -13.35 13.87 -9.35
N VAL A 169 -12.88 14.88 -8.63
CA VAL A 169 -13.72 15.93 -8.01
C VAL A 169 -14.23 16.92 -9.06
N SER A 170 -13.39 17.24 -10.04
CA SER A 170 -13.71 18.06 -11.21
C SER A 170 -12.75 17.71 -12.35
N ASP A 171 -12.90 18.35 -13.50
CA ASP A 171 -11.93 18.16 -14.58
C ASP A 171 -10.53 18.53 -14.10
N GLY A 172 -9.58 17.65 -14.34
CA GLY A 172 -8.18 17.81 -13.91
C GLY A 172 -7.92 17.77 -12.39
N VAL A 173 -8.90 17.45 -11.54
CA VAL A 173 -8.71 17.41 -10.08
C VAL A 173 -9.06 16.03 -9.54
N TYR A 174 -8.07 15.37 -8.92
CA TYR A 174 -8.14 14.03 -8.38
C TYR A 174 -7.81 14.04 -6.89
N LYS A 175 -8.73 13.63 -6.02
CA LYS A 175 -8.58 13.68 -4.56
C LYS A 175 -8.65 12.27 -3.98
N ALA A 176 -7.60 11.84 -3.28
CA ALA A 176 -7.56 10.62 -2.49
C ALA A 176 -7.73 10.93 -1.00
N THR A 177 -8.55 10.14 -0.32
CA THR A 177 -8.61 10.13 1.16
C THR A 177 -7.49 9.22 1.65
N ILE A 178 -6.69 9.67 2.61
CA ILE A 178 -5.56 8.95 3.19
C ILE A 178 -5.90 8.48 4.61
N GLY A 179 -6.22 9.39 5.53
CA GLY A 179 -6.65 9.08 6.90
C GLY A 179 -5.56 8.52 7.82
N ASP A 180 -4.29 8.54 7.42
CA ASP A 180 -3.19 7.98 8.20
C ASP A 180 -2.71 8.96 9.26
N THR A 181 -2.63 8.51 10.51
CA THR A 181 -2.13 9.31 11.66
C THR A 181 -0.70 8.94 11.99
N TYR A 182 0.12 9.95 12.19
CA TYR A 182 1.56 9.82 12.45
C TYR A 182 1.96 10.53 13.74
N VAL A 183 2.87 9.88 14.48
CA VAL A 183 3.56 10.51 15.62
C VAL A 183 4.94 10.92 15.15
N TYR A 184 5.23 12.22 15.14
CA TYR A 184 6.48 12.77 14.59
C TYR A 184 7.75 12.12 15.15
N LYS A 185 7.76 11.83 16.45
CA LYS A 185 8.92 11.21 17.12
C LYS A 185 9.16 9.75 16.73
N GLU A 186 8.14 9.13 16.15
CA GLU A 186 8.16 7.71 15.72
C GLU A 186 8.41 7.57 14.22
N LEU A 187 8.54 8.70 13.50
CA LEU A 187 8.87 8.67 12.08
C LEU A 187 10.29 8.11 11.87
N GLY A 188 10.44 7.32 10.80
CA GLY A 188 11.74 6.77 10.39
C GLY A 188 12.79 7.84 10.13
N THR A 189 14.04 7.42 9.92
CA THR A 189 15.19 8.31 9.75
C THR A 189 15.05 9.28 8.57
N ASP A 190 14.41 8.85 7.50
CA ASP A 190 14.18 9.66 6.30
C ASP A 190 12.98 10.62 6.42
N LYS A 191 12.08 10.34 7.39
CA LYS A 191 10.86 11.14 7.65
C LYS A 191 10.03 11.44 6.39
N MET A 192 10.10 10.60 5.38
CA MET A 192 9.37 10.70 4.11
C MET A 192 8.19 9.74 4.12
N LEU A 193 6.98 10.28 4.24
CA LEU A 193 5.74 9.52 4.31
C LEU A 193 5.24 9.16 2.91
N PRO A 194 5.02 7.89 2.60
CA PRO A 194 4.62 7.46 1.26
C PRO A 194 3.13 7.67 0.99
N ILE A 195 2.80 8.15 -0.19
CA ILE A 195 1.46 8.19 -0.77
C ILE A 195 1.54 7.49 -2.12
N ASN A 196 0.89 6.37 -2.28
CA ASN A 196 1.01 5.56 -3.49
C ASN A 196 0.39 6.26 -4.71
N TRP A 197 1.13 6.33 -5.82
CA TRP A 197 0.61 6.82 -7.08
C TRP A 197 -0.57 6.00 -7.60
N SER A 198 -0.63 4.72 -7.26
CA SER A 198 -1.75 3.82 -7.61
C SER A 198 -3.12 4.27 -7.10
N LEU A 199 -3.17 5.18 -6.12
CA LEU A 199 -4.42 5.81 -5.68
C LEU A 199 -5.03 6.69 -6.78
N PHE A 200 -4.21 7.25 -7.68
CA PHE A 200 -4.63 8.24 -8.66
C PHE A 200 -4.68 7.62 -10.06
N THR A 201 -5.81 7.77 -10.74
CA THR A 201 -5.96 7.41 -12.15
C THR A 201 -5.96 8.70 -12.96
N ILE A 202 -4.77 9.19 -13.31
CA ILE A 202 -4.59 10.39 -14.11
C ILE A 202 -4.65 10.00 -15.59
N PRO A 203 -5.54 10.60 -16.40
CA PRO A 203 -5.64 10.29 -17.81
C PRO A 203 -4.36 10.54 -18.57
N LYS A 204 -4.06 9.66 -19.52
CA LYS A 204 -2.89 9.81 -20.38
C LYS A 204 -3.00 11.10 -21.20
N GLY A 205 -2.01 11.99 -21.02
CA GLY A 205 -1.94 13.28 -21.70
C GLY A 205 -2.25 14.46 -20.80
N GLU A 206 -2.77 14.26 -19.60
CA GLU A 206 -2.82 15.29 -18.57
C GLU A 206 -1.46 15.45 -17.86
N THR A 207 -1.09 16.68 -17.55
CA THR A 207 0.17 17.02 -16.89
C THR A 207 -0.10 17.54 -15.49
N ILE A 208 0.56 16.98 -14.48
CA ILE A 208 0.41 17.44 -13.09
C ILE A 208 0.94 18.85 -12.96
N THR A 209 0.16 19.73 -12.34
CA THR A 209 0.50 21.13 -12.10
C THR A 209 0.60 21.48 -10.62
N LYS A 210 -0.11 20.71 -9.76
CA LYS A 210 -0.11 20.96 -8.32
C LYS A 210 -0.41 19.68 -7.54
N ILE A 211 0.21 19.55 -6.37
CA ILE A 211 -0.04 18.50 -5.38
C ILE A 211 -0.33 19.18 -4.04
N GLU A 212 -1.40 18.79 -3.39
CA GLU A 212 -1.86 19.32 -2.11
C GLU A 212 -2.03 18.18 -1.11
N VAL A 213 -1.41 18.31 0.07
CA VAL A 213 -1.56 17.38 1.18
C VAL A 213 -2.24 18.11 2.33
N GLU A 214 -3.48 17.72 2.62
CA GLU A 214 -4.26 18.24 3.75
C GLU A 214 -3.90 17.43 5.00
N ILE A 215 -3.50 18.15 6.05
CA ILE A 215 -3.16 17.54 7.34
C ILE A 215 -4.00 18.12 8.46
N SER A 216 -4.25 17.31 9.50
CA SER A 216 -4.98 17.72 10.70
C SER A 216 -4.29 17.24 11.97
N THR A 217 -4.73 17.74 13.12
CA THR A 217 -4.26 17.32 14.44
C THR A 217 -5.34 17.47 15.49
N ASP A 218 -5.33 16.62 16.52
CA ASP A 218 -6.13 16.76 17.73
C ASP A 218 -5.50 17.74 18.75
N ALA A 219 -4.27 18.19 18.50
CA ALA A 219 -3.64 19.24 19.31
C ALA A 219 -4.32 20.59 19.09
N ALA A 220 -4.01 21.59 19.91
CA ALA A 220 -4.62 22.93 19.84
C ALA A 220 -4.38 23.63 18.48
N LYS A 221 -3.29 23.29 17.79
CA LYS A 221 -2.93 23.77 16.45
C LYS A 221 -1.85 22.90 15.83
N LEU A 222 -1.74 22.93 14.50
CA LEU A 222 -0.65 22.31 13.73
C LEU A 222 0.69 23.00 13.97
N GLY A 223 0.72 24.34 13.91
CA GLY A 223 1.92 25.14 14.10
C GLY A 223 2.82 25.15 12.87
N LYS A 224 4.14 25.13 13.07
CA LYS A 224 5.10 25.14 11.96
C LYS A 224 5.30 23.74 11.41
N TRP A 225 5.33 23.63 10.09
CA TRP A 225 5.81 22.46 9.36
C TRP A 225 7.07 22.80 8.58
N GLN A 226 8.03 21.90 8.55
CA GLN A 226 9.19 21.90 7.66
C GLN A 226 9.32 20.54 7.01
N GLY A 227 9.60 20.50 5.72
CA GLY A 227 9.73 19.25 5.00
C GLY A 227 9.96 19.47 3.51
N ALA A 228 9.67 18.45 2.74
CA ALA A 228 9.78 18.48 1.29
C ALA A 228 8.73 17.57 0.66
N PHE A 229 8.49 17.74 -0.62
CA PHE A 229 7.84 16.71 -1.42
C PHE A 229 8.87 15.97 -2.26
N GLY A 230 8.59 14.71 -2.53
CA GLY A 230 9.36 13.91 -3.46
C GLY A 230 8.46 12.98 -4.28
N SER A 231 8.99 12.50 -5.38
CA SER A 231 8.33 11.47 -6.17
C SER A 231 9.36 10.50 -6.71
N SER A 232 9.06 9.23 -6.61
CA SER A 232 9.83 8.16 -7.26
C SER A 232 8.92 7.39 -8.21
N THR A 233 9.46 6.93 -9.31
CA THR A 233 8.78 6.01 -10.22
C THR A 233 9.52 4.68 -10.15
N GLY A 234 8.79 3.56 -10.06
CA GLY A 234 9.38 2.23 -10.10
C GLY A 234 9.66 1.71 -11.51
N ILE A 235 9.64 2.59 -12.53
CA ILE A 235 9.82 2.22 -13.94
C ILE A 235 11.19 2.69 -14.41
N GLU A 236 11.93 1.79 -15.03
CA GLU A 236 13.21 2.11 -15.66
C GLU A 236 13.07 3.13 -16.83
N PRO A 237 13.88 4.17 -16.85
CA PRO A 237 14.83 4.57 -15.80
C PRO A 237 14.09 5.15 -14.60
N ASP A 238 14.51 4.78 -13.38
CA ASP A 238 13.96 5.31 -12.14
C ASP A 238 14.10 6.82 -12.11
N TYR A 239 12.96 7.48 -11.96
CA TYR A 239 12.94 8.93 -11.75
C TYR A 239 12.76 9.22 -10.27
N TRP A 240 13.68 9.98 -9.73
CA TRP A 240 13.57 10.55 -8.40
C TRP A 240 13.67 12.06 -8.49
N ILE A 241 12.66 12.73 -7.97
CA ILE A 241 12.66 14.18 -7.80
C ILE A 241 12.31 14.51 -6.35
N MET A 242 12.83 15.63 -5.88
CA MET A 242 12.50 16.18 -4.57
C MET A 242 12.57 17.70 -4.65
N THR A 243 11.63 18.38 -3.98
CA THR A 243 11.70 19.82 -3.81
C THR A 243 12.87 20.20 -2.91
N ASP A 244 13.29 21.45 -2.95
CA ASP A 244 14.09 22.02 -1.88
C ASP A 244 13.31 21.94 -0.54
N ASP A 245 14.00 22.13 0.58
CA ASP A 245 13.38 22.21 1.88
C ASP A 245 12.37 23.35 1.94
N MET A 246 11.17 23.04 2.34
CA MET A 246 10.03 23.94 2.46
C MET A 246 9.72 24.21 3.92
N GLU A 247 9.18 25.39 4.20
CA GLU A 247 8.69 25.78 5.51
C GLU A 247 7.36 26.50 5.37
N GLN A 248 6.38 26.10 6.18
CA GLN A 248 5.07 26.72 6.19
C GLN A 248 4.54 26.86 7.64
N ALA A 249 4.01 28.04 7.98
CA ALA A 249 3.19 28.21 9.16
C ALA A 249 1.79 27.69 8.83
N LEU A 250 1.31 26.74 9.62
CA LEU A 250 0.01 26.09 9.44
C LEU A 250 -0.97 26.64 10.46
N ASP A 251 -2.14 27.06 10.00
CA ASP A 251 -3.16 27.69 10.82
C ASP A 251 -4.17 26.67 11.37
N GLY A 252 -4.56 26.86 12.62
CA GLY A 252 -5.59 26.03 13.24
C GLY A 252 -5.19 24.57 13.42
N THR A 253 -6.20 23.69 13.44
CA THR A 253 -6.04 22.24 13.62
C THR A 253 -6.08 21.46 12.31
N LYS A 254 -6.28 22.15 11.18
CA LYS A 254 -6.33 21.57 9.84
C LYS A 254 -5.84 22.60 8.82
N ASP A 255 -4.93 22.19 7.94
CA ASP A 255 -4.37 23.06 6.90
C ASP A 255 -3.79 22.20 5.76
N THR A 256 -3.36 22.86 4.68
CA THR A 256 -2.88 22.20 3.46
C THR A 256 -1.46 22.66 3.12
N VAL A 257 -0.59 21.69 2.86
CA VAL A 257 0.75 21.92 2.32
C VAL A 257 0.71 21.71 0.81
N VAL A 258 1.31 22.64 0.05
CA VAL A 258 1.18 22.70 -1.41
C VAL A 258 2.53 22.60 -2.09
N TRP A 259 2.61 21.75 -3.12
CA TRP A 259 3.69 21.71 -4.10
C TRP A 259 3.18 22.18 -5.45
N GLU A 260 3.63 23.36 -5.90
CA GLU A 260 3.44 23.83 -7.27
C GLU A 260 4.44 23.11 -8.17
N VAL A 261 3.93 22.25 -9.04
CA VAL A 261 4.74 21.36 -9.86
C VAL A 261 5.13 22.03 -11.16
N SER A 262 6.42 22.18 -11.40
CA SER A 262 6.95 22.70 -12.67
C SER A 262 6.77 21.68 -13.80
N LYS A 263 6.87 22.14 -15.05
CA LYS A 263 6.79 21.26 -16.23
C LYS A 263 7.89 20.20 -16.27
N ASP A 264 9.08 20.54 -15.78
CA ASP A 264 10.20 19.61 -15.76
C ASP A 264 10.01 18.54 -14.68
N GLU A 265 9.51 18.90 -13.49
CA GLU A 265 9.14 17.98 -12.43
C GLU A 265 7.98 17.07 -12.88
N ALA A 266 6.92 17.62 -13.47
CA ALA A 266 5.80 16.84 -13.99
C ALA A 266 6.25 15.80 -15.03
N LYS A 267 7.18 16.16 -15.90
CA LYS A 267 7.77 15.26 -16.88
C LYS A 267 8.57 14.14 -16.21
N ALA A 268 9.32 14.48 -15.15
CA ALA A 268 10.08 13.49 -14.39
C ALA A 268 9.17 12.56 -13.58
N MET A 269 8.03 13.02 -13.07
CA MET A 269 7.08 12.20 -12.32
C MET A 269 6.46 11.08 -13.15
N GLN A 270 6.38 11.23 -14.45
CA GLN A 270 5.63 10.34 -15.35
C GLN A 270 4.33 9.86 -14.71
N THR A 271 3.21 10.16 -15.25
CA THR A 271 1.87 9.81 -14.73
C THR A 271 1.63 8.30 -14.68
N GLN A 272 2.55 7.54 -14.10
CA GLN A 272 2.45 6.10 -14.00
C GLN A 272 2.50 5.63 -12.56
N THR A 273 1.75 4.59 -12.33
CA THR A 273 1.16 4.13 -11.11
C THR A 273 2.09 3.37 -10.16
N ASP A 274 3.34 3.08 -10.55
CA ASP A 274 4.21 2.13 -9.83
C ASP A 274 5.20 2.79 -8.87
N GLY A 275 5.09 4.08 -8.67
CA GLY A 275 5.93 4.83 -7.76
C GLY A 275 5.21 5.32 -6.53
N GLN A 276 5.88 6.18 -5.79
CA GLN A 276 5.35 6.81 -4.61
C GLN A 276 5.58 8.32 -4.65
N LEU A 277 4.53 9.06 -4.37
CA LEU A 277 4.66 10.43 -3.88
C LEU A 277 5.14 10.34 -2.43
N LYS A 278 6.07 11.20 -2.05
CA LYS A 278 6.61 11.29 -0.69
C LYS A 278 6.30 12.65 -0.09
N PHE A 279 5.76 12.64 1.13
CA PHE A 279 5.54 13.84 1.93
C PHE A 279 6.53 13.85 3.10
N GLY A 280 7.52 14.71 3.04
CA GLY A 280 8.57 14.84 4.06
C GLY A 280 8.11 15.69 5.24
N VAL A 281 8.44 15.27 6.45
CA VAL A 281 8.15 15.99 7.68
C VAL A 281 9.41 16.07 8.54
N TRP A 282 10.29 17.03 8.23
CA TRP A 282 11.52 17.27 8.99
C TRP A 282 11.22 17.84 10.39
N TRP A 283 10.13 18.60 10.46
CA TRP A 283 9.61 19.18 11.70
C TRP A 283 8.11 19.44 11.60
N ILE A 284 7.41 19.23 12.73
CA ILE A 284 6.03 19.70 12.93
C ILE A 284 5.80 19.96 14.42
N ASP A 285 5.17 21.11 14.75
CA ASP A 285 5.01 21.54 16.15
C ASP A 285 4.01 20.69 16.93
N CYS A 286 2.95 20.19 16.30
CA CYS A 286 1.88 19.46 16.97
C CYS A 286 2.27 18.06 17.47
N GLY A 287 3.36 17.50 16.98
CA GLY A 287 3.88 16.19 17.39
C GLY A 287 3.09 14.98 16.87
N THR A 288 1.77 15.07 16.80
CA THR A 288 0.90 14.04 16.20
C THR A 288 -0.01 14.69 15.16
N PHE A 289 -0.09 14.12 13.98
CA PHE A 289 -0.89 14.66 12.88
C PHE A 289 -1.45 13.54 12.00
N THR A 290 -2.52 13.85 11.30
CA THR A 290 -3.15 12.95 10.33
C THR A 290 -3.00 13.55 8.93
N ILE A 291 -2.55 12.76 7.96
CA ILE A 291 -2.69 13.09 6.55
C ILE A 291 -4.13 12.73 6.16
N GLU A 292 -4.96 13.74 5.97
CA GLU A 292 -6.39 13.54 5.65
C GLU A 292 -6.59 13.16 4.20
N THR A 293 -6.03 13.97 3.31
CA THR A 293 -6.22 13.81 1.87
C THR A 293 -4.97 14.21 1.10
N CYS A 294 -4.83 13.64 -0.10
CA CYS A 294 -3.91 14.14 -1.11
C CYS A 294 -4.71 14.49 -2.37
N THR A 295 -4.52 15.68 -2.90
CA THR A 295 -5.19 16.18 -4.11
C THR A 295 -4.15 16.45 -5.18
N ILE A 296 -4.37 15.94 -6.38
CA ILE A 296 -3.56 16.20 -7.56
C ILE A 296 -4.37 17.03 -8.54
N THR A 297 -3.80 18.13 -8.99
CA THR A 297 -4.36 18.97 -10.04
C THR A 297 -3.51 18.86 -11.30
N THR A 298 -4.16 18.77 -12.45
CA THR A 298 -3.53 18.69 -13.77
C THR A 298 -3.86 19.93 -14.61
N ASP A 299 -3.25 20.04 -15.78
CA ASP A 299 -3.49 21.11 -16.75
C ASP A 299 -4.88 21.03 -17.44
N ALA A 300 -5.70 20.03 -17.09
CA ALA A 300 -7.08 19.93 -17.52
C ALA A 300 -8.08 20.62 -16.55
N ALA A 301 -7.61 21.20 -15.42
CA ALA A 301 -8.41 21.87 -14.41
C ALA A 301 -8.87 23.29 -14.82
#